data_cd412aafc130f89bf204350a00e07597
#
_entry.id   cd412aafc130f89bf204350a00e07597
#
_cell.length_a   1.000
_cell.length_b   1.000
_cell.length_c   1.000
_cell.angle_alpha   90.00
_cell.angle_beta   90.00
_cell.angle_gamma   90.00
#
_symmetry.space_group_name_H-M   'P 1'
#
loop_
_entity.id
_entity.type
_entity.pdbx_description
1 polymer ?
#
loop_
_entity_poly.entity_id
_entity_poly.type
_entity_poly.pdbx_seq_one_letter_code
_entity_poly.pdbx_strand_id
1 'polypeptide(L)'
;MNPKVDHYLSKPNKWHNAIEQLRHILLDCSLTEEFKWGKPCYSYNGTNTIIIIPLKEHCALSFFKGVLLKDTHQLLSQPGEHSQSGRWIKFAAVEEIKAIESILKNYIYEAIEIEKSGLKVVLKKISDHPIPVEFQELLDSDAAIKSAFESLTPGRQRAYLLFFGAAKQSKTRLSRIEKCIPQILIGKGIND
;
A
#
# COMPACT_ATOMS: atom_id res chain seq x y z
N MET A 1 -11.13 15.18 16.38
CA MET A 1 -11.82 14.01 15.77
C MET A 1 -12.43 14.45 14.45
N ASN A 2 -12.43 13.62 13.45
CA ASN A 2 -12.89 13.97 12.09
C ASN A 2 -14.33 13.50 11.86
N PRO A 3 -15.30 14.41 11.53
CA PRO A 3 -16.70 14.04 11.34
C PRO A 3 -16.95 12.97 10.28
N LYS A 4 -16.07 12.87 9.25
CA LYS A 4 -16.17 11.81 8.23
C LYS A 4 -15.83 10.43 8.81
N VAL A 5 -14.92 10.36 9.79
CA VAL A 5 -14.59 9.13 10.49
C VAL A 5 -15.73 8.77 11.46
N ASP A 6 -16.34 9.76 12.13
CA ASP A 6 -17.51 9.54 12.98
C ASP A 6 -18.68 8.98 12.16
N HIS A 7 -18.95 9.56 10.98
CA HIS A 7 -19.95 9.03 10.06
C HIS A 7 -19.61 7.63 9.52
N TYR A 8 -18.33 7.34 9.29
CA TYR A 8 -17.89 6.01 8.87
C TYR A 8 -18.16 4.97 9.98
N LEU A 9 -17.88 5.32 11.23
CA LEU A 9 -18.11 4.46 12.40
C LEU A 9 -19.59 4.33 12.76
N SER A 10 -20.44 5.29 12.42
CA SER A 10 -21.91 5.17 12.68
C SER A 10 -22.58 4.08 11.83
N LYS A 11 -21.92 3.57 10.81
CA LYS A 11 -22.44 2.47 9.98
C LYS A 11 -22.09 1.11 10.58
N PRO A 12 -22.95 0.10 10.42
CA PRO A 12 -22.65 -1.26 10.86
C PRO A 12 -21.32 -1.76 10.25
N ASN A 13 -20.39 -2.15 11.10
CA ASN A 13 -19.07 -2.64 10.70
C ASN A 13 -18.61 -3.73 11.67
N LYS A 14 -18.23 -4.88 11.14
CA LYS A 14 -17.67 -6.01 11.91
C LYS A 14 -16.50 -5.56 12.81
N TRP A 15 -15.72 -4.60 12.36
CA TRP A 15 -14.50 -4.13 13.02
C TRP A 15 -14.68 -2.83 13.81
N HIS A 16 -15.95 -2.44 14.12
CA HIS A 16 -16.24 -1.19 14.80
C HIS A 16 -15.40 -0.99 16.05
N ASN A 17 -15.43 -1.91 17.00
CA ASN A 17 -14.69 -1.82 18.27
C ASN A 17 -13.17 -1.80 18.07
N ALA A 18 -12.66 -2.58 17.10
CA ALA A 18 -11.23 -2.59 16.77
C ALA A 18 -10.78 -1.25 16.19
N ILE A 19 -11.59 -0.67 15.29
CA ILE A 19 -11.30 0.63 14.69
C ILE A 19 -11.35 1.74 15.74
N GLU A 20 -12.35 1.72 16.63
CA GLU A 20 -12.44 2.68 17.74
C GLU A 20 -11.22 2.60 18.67
N GLN A 21 -10.83 1.39 19.08
CA GLN A 21 -9.66 1.21 19.95
C GLN A 21 -8.39 1.73 19.27
N LEU A 22 -8.16 1.39 17.99
CA LEU A 22 -7.02 1.90 17.23
C LEU A 22 -7.08 3.42 17.06
N ARG A 23 -8.28 3.98 16.81
CA ARG A 23 -8.51 5.42 16.72
C ARG A 23 -8.08 6.15 17.99
N HIS A 24 -8.48 5.64 19.16
CA HIS A 24 -8.09 6.22 20.45
C HIS A 24 -6.56 6.23 20.61
N ILE A 25 -5.91 5.10 20.36
CA ILE A 25 -4.45 4.97 20.45
C ILE A 25 -3.74 5.96 19.51
N LEU A 26 -4.20 6.09 18.27
CA LEU A 26 -3.57 6.95 17.26
C LEU A 26 -3.74 8.45 17.59
N LEU A 27 -4.91 8.85 18.09
CA LEU A 27 -5.16 10.22 18.54
C LEU A 27 -4.35 10.57 19.79
N ASP A 28 -4.18 9.64 20.71
CA ASP A 28 -3.34 9.79 21.91
C ASP A 28 -1.85 10.00 21.55
N CYS A 29 -1.41 9.45 20.42
CA CYS A 29 -0.08 9.65 19.87
C CYS A 29 0.08 10.96 19.05
N SER A 30 -0.86 11.90 19.17
CA SER A 30 -0.81 13.23 18.52
C SER A 30 -0.79 13.21 16.99
N LEU A 31 -1.34 12.18 16.36
CA LEU A 31 -1.56 12.15 14.91
C LEU A 31 -2.84 12.90 14.54
N THR A 32 -2.83 13.55 13.38
CA THR A 32 -3.99 14.22 12.80
C THR A 32 -4.87 13.20 12.09
N GLU A 33 -6.15 13.13 12.48
CA GLU A 33 -7.12 12.22 11.88
C GLU A 33 -7.69 12.78 10.59
N GLU A 34 -7.66 11.98 9.55
CA GLU A 34 -8.21 12.27 8.23
C GLU A 34 -9.06 11.10 7.72
N PHE A 35 -9.83 11.32 6.66
CA PHE A 35 -10.58 10.26 5.99
C PHE A 35 -10.16 10.22 4.51
N LYS A 36 -9.41 9.19 4.14
CA LYS A 36 -8.84 9.04 2.79
C LYS A 36 -9.14 7.64 2.25
N TRP A 37 -9.43 7.55 0.96
CA TRP A 37 -9.73 6.26 0.28
C TRP A 37 -10.80 5.42 0.98
N GLY A 38 -11.81 6.10 1.56
CA GLY A 38 -12.90 5.45 2.28
C GLY A 38 -12.52 4.84 3.63
N LYS A 39 -11.40 5.26 4.26
CA LYS A 39 -10.87 4.71 5.50
C LYS A 39 -10.31 5.78 6.43
N PRO A 40 -10.29 5.52 7.76
CA PRO A 40 -9.57 6.36 8.72
C PRO A 40 -8.06 6.35 8.42
N CYS A 41 -7.52 7.52 8.16
CA CYS A 41 -6.10 7.75 7.87
C CYS A 41 -5.53 8.76 8.85
N TYR A 42 -4.30 8.58 9.26
CA TYR A 42 -3.64 9.40 10.26
C TYR A 42 -2.35 9.94 9.71
N SER A 43 -2.18 11.27 9.83
CA SER A 43 -1.03 11.98 9.29
C SER A 43 -0.21 12.65 10.37
N TYR A 44 1.08 12.82 10.10
CA TYR A 44 1.98 13.67 10.86
C TYR A 44 2.43 14.84 9.97
N ASN A 45 2.19 16.09 10.40
CA ASN A 45 2.50 17.29 9.62
C ASN A 45 2.03 17.21 8.15
N GLY A 46 0.80 16.69 7.91
CA GLY A 46 0.22 16.58 6.59
C GLY A 46 0.71 15.39 5.76
N THR A 47 1.68 14.61 6.26
CA THR A 47 2.16 13.39 5.60
C THR A 47 1.42 12.16 6.12
N ASN A 48 0.83 11.37 5.21
CA ASN A 48 0.14 10.14 5.59
C ASN A 48 1.11 9.15 6.23
N THR A 49 0.87 8.81 7.48
CA THR A 49 1.77 7.97 8.27
C THR A 49 1.18 6.58 8.51
N ILE A 50 -0.11 6.53 8.89
CA ILE A 50 -0.78 5.29 9.27
C ILE A 50 -2.22 5.29 8.71
N ILE A 51 -2.74 4.11 8.36
CA ILE A 51 -4.13 3.94 7.93
C ILE A 51 -4.72 2.67 8.55
N ILE A 52 -5.98 2.72 8.98
CA ILE A 52 -6.71 1.54 9.46
C ILE A 52 -7.41 0.90 8.27
N ILE A 53 -7.18 -0.40 8.06
CA ILE A 53 -7.71 -1.17 6.93
C ILE A 53 -8.53 -2.34 7.45
N PRO A 54 -9.87 -2.22 7.52
CA PRO A 54 -10.72 -3.37 7.77
C PRO A 54 -10.74 -4.30 6.56
N LEU A 55 -10.46 -5.56 6.80
CA LEU A 55 -10.50 -6.64 5.81
C LEU A 55 -11.53 -7.69 6.23
N LYS A 56 -11.76 -8.70 5.41
CA LYS A 56 -12.76 -9.72 5.70
C LYS A 56 -12.49 -10.44 7.02
N GLU A 57 -11.25 -10.89 7.24
CA GLU A 57 -10.89 -11.75 8.38
C GLU A 57 -10.08 -11.03 9.47
N HIS A 58 -9.65 -9.80 9.25
CA HIS A 58 -8.88 -9.03 10.24
C HIS A 58 -8.98 -7.52 10.02
N CYS A 59 -8.74 -6.75 11.07
CA CYS A 59 -8.49 -5.32 11.01
C CYS A 59 -6.99 -5.09 11.02
N ALA A 60 -6.48 -4.28 10.10
CA ALA A 60 -5.05 -4.02 10.01
C ALA A 60 -4.72 -2.55 10.33
N LEU A 61 -3.65 -2.34 11.11
CA LEU A 61 -2.99 -1.06 11.28
C LEU A 61 -1.81 -1.01 10.32
N SER A 62 -1.90 -0.21 9.26
CA SER A 62 -0.90 -0.17 8.20
C SER A 62 -0.08 1.11 8.24
N PHE A 63 1.24 0.95 8.27
CA PHE A 63 2.26 2.01 8.27
C PHE A 63 2.74 2.25 6.83
N PHE A 64 2.65 3.49 6.33
CA PHE A 64 3.05 3.81 4.95
C PHE A 64 4.54 3.60 4.67
N LYS A 65 5.39 3.91 5.65
CA LYS A 65 6.84 3.65 5.60
C LYS A 65 7.24 2.48 6.52
N GLY A 66 6.37 1.50 6.69
CA GLY A 66 6.54 0.41 7.66
C GLY A 66 7.81 -0.43 7.47
N VAL A 67 8.38 -0.45 6.26
CA VAL A 67 9.66 -1.11 5.98
C VAL A 67 10.84 -0.48 6.72
N LEU A 68 10.71 0.77 7.19
CA LEU A 68 11.75 1.48 7.94
C LEU A 68 11.64 1.27 9.46
N LEU A 69 10.55 0.66 9.95
CA LEU A 69 10.39 0.34 11.37
C LEU A 69 11.29 -0.84 11.76
N LYS A 70 11.84 -0.80 12.96
CA LYS A 70 12.76 -1.82 13.47
C LYS A 70 12.11 -3.17 13.74
N ASP A 71 10.79 -3.16 13.98
CA ASP A 71 9.99 -4.36 14.23
C ASP A 71 10.55 -5.27 15.34
N THR A 72 10.93 -4.70 16.47
CA THR A 72 11.54 -5.40 17.59
C THR A 72 10.69 -6.55 18.16
N HIS A 73 9.38 -6.50 17.96
CA HIS A 73 8.44 -7.52 18.40
C HIS A 73 7.97 -8.47 17.28
N GLN A 74 8.50 -8.32 16.06
CA GLN A 74 8.15 -9.16 14.89
C GLN A 74 6.66 -9.21 14.59
N LEU A 75 5.97 -8.06 14.74
CA LEU A 75 4.53 -7.93 14.52
C LEU A 75 4.18 -7.52 13.07
N LEU A 76 5.14 -6.96 12.34
CA LEU A 76 4.91 -6.43 11.01
C LEU A 76 4.89 -7.54 9.96
N SER A 77 3.93 -7.45 9.08
CA SER A 77 3.89 -8.29 7.88
C SER A 77 3.68 -7.44 6.63
N GLN A 78 4.03 -8.01 5.48
CA GLN A 78 3.90 -7.34 4.20
C GLN A 78 2.45 -7.44 3.72
N PRO A 79 1.80 -6.32 3.28
CA PRO A 79 0.42 -6.33 2.79
C PRO A 79 0.18 -7.19 1.55
N GLY A 80 1.20 -7.35 0.73
CA GLY A 80 1.17 -8.17 -0.47
C GLY A 80 2.59 -8.36 -0.98
N GLU A 81 2.81 -9.40 -1.76
CA GLU A 81 4.13 -9.83 -2.27
C GLU A 81 4.96 -8.69 -2.89
N HIS A 82 4.27 -7.72 -3.52
CA HIS A 82 4.91 -6.60 -4.20
C HIS A 82 4.92 -5.29 -3.40
N SER A 83 4.48 -5.30 -2.14
CA SER A 83 4.47 -4.10 -1.29
C SER A 83 5.88 -3.76 -0.81
N GLN A 84 6.49 -2.71 -1.34
CA GLN A 84 7.86 -2.33 -1.01
C GLN A 84 7.97 -1.49 0.26
N SER A 85 7.02 -0.60 0.52
CA SER A 85 7.07 0.39 1.60
C SER A 85 6.21 0.03 2.79
N GLY A 86 4.94 -0.29 2.54
CA GLY A 86 3.97 -0.54 3.59
C GLY A 86 4.25 -1.81 4.40
N ARG A 87 3.97 -1.75 5.69
CA ARG A 87 3.87 -2.92 6.58
C ARG A 87 2.64 -2.73 7.45
N TRP A 88 2.05 -3.82 7.89
CA TRP A 88 0.88 -3.78 8.76
C TRP A 88 0.97 -4.76 9.92
N ILE A 89 0.24 -4.42 10.99
CA ILE A 89 -0.07 -5.33 12.09
C ILE A 89 -1.53 -5.71 11.94
N LYS A 90 -1.86 -6.99 12.00
CA LYS A 90 -3.20 -7.53 11.83
C LYS A 90 -3.79 -7.98 13.15
N PHE A 91 -5.10 -7.74 13.33
CA PHE A 91 -5.84 -8.10 14.54
C PHE A 91 -7.09 -8.88 14.16
N ALA A 92 -7.29 -10.02 14.78
CA ALA A 92 -8.49 -10.84 14.64
C ALA A 92 -9.59 -10.41 15.65
N ALA A 93 -9.21 -9.75 16.75
CA ALA A 93 -10.11 -9.27 17.79
C ALA A 93 -9.60 -7.97 18.43
N VAL A 94 -10.49 -7.20 19.07
CA VAL A 94 -10.14 -5.96 19.77
C VAL A 94 -9.27 -6.22 21.01
N GLU A 95 -9.39 -7.37 21.61
CA GLU A 95 -8.62 -7.81 22.77
C GLU A 95 -7.12 -7.88 22.45
N GLU A 96 -6.77 -8.30 21.25
CA GLU A 96 -5.37 -8.32 20.77
C GLU A 96 -4.77 -6.92 20.72
N ILE A 97 -5.56 -5.92 20.31
CA ILE A 97 -5.13 -4.52 20.28
C ILE A 97 -4.87 -4.01 21.69
N LYS A 98 -5.80 -4.28 22.62
CA LYS A 98 -5.69 -3.86 24.01
C LYS A 98 -4.49 -4.51 24.72
N ALA A 99 -4.25 -5.79 24.45
CA ALA A 99 -3.15 -6.54 25.06
C ALA A 99 -1.76 -5.96 24.73
N ILE A 100 -1.60 -5.32 23.57
CA ILE A 100 -0.32 -4.79 23.10
C ILE A 100 -0.33 -3.26 22.90
N GLU A 101 -1.25 -2.53 23.53
CA GLU A 101 -1.40 -1.09 23.33
C GLU A 101 -0.10 -0.31 23.50
N SER A 102 0.66 -0.59 24.57
CA SER A 102 1.96 0.07 24.81
C SER A 102 2.99 -0.22 23.71
N ILE A 103 2.99 -1.43 23.18
CA ILE A 103 3.85 -1.82 22.06
C ILE A 103 3.40 -1.08 20.79
N LEU A 104 2.10 -1.01 20.52
CA LEU A 104 1.58 -0.26 19.38
C LEU A 104 1.97 1.21 19.43
N LYS A 105 1.89 1.85 20.61
CA LYS A 105 2.34 3.24 20.79
C LYS A 105 3.81 3.41 20.44
N ASN A 106 4.68 2.45 20.78
CA ASN A 106 6.08 2.49 20.39
C ASN A 106 6.26 2.45 18.86
N TYR A 107 5.55 1.57 18.15
CA TYR A 107 5.56 1.55 16.67
C TYR A 107 5.04 2.85 16.05
N ILE A 108 4.00 3.44 16.64
CA ILE A 108 3.42 4.70 16.17
C ILE A 108 4.42 5.85 16.36
N TYR A 109 5.04 5.95 17.53
CA TYR A 109 6.07 6.97 17.80
C TYR A 109 7.30 6.79 16.90
N GLU A 110 7.74 5.56 16.66
CA GLU A 110 8.82 5.30 15.71
C GLU A 110 8.44 5.74 14.29
N ALA A 111 7.21 5.48 13.85
CA ALA A 111 6.72 5.96 12.56
C ALA A 111 6.69 7.51 12.48
N ILE A 112 6.32 8.19 13.56
CA ILE A 112 6.39 9.66 13.67
C ILE A 112 7.84 10.16 13.56
N GLU A 113 8.77 9.51 14.25
CA GLU A 113 10.20 9.87 14.18
C GLU A 113 10.79 9.66 12.77
N ILE A 114 10.37 8.61 12.06
CA ILE A 114 10.72 8.40 10.65
C ILE A 114 10.21 9.56 9.78
N GLU A 115 8.97 10.05 10.01
CA GLU A 115 8.47 11.21 9.26
C GLU A 115 9.23 12.49 9.62
N LYS A 116 9.54 12.73 10.90
CA LYS A 116 10.33 13.90 11.36
C LYS A 116 11.74 13.90 10.75
N SER A 117 12.37 12.75 10.65
CA SER A 117 13.72 12.64 10.09
C SER A 117 13.78 12.85 8.58
N GLY A 118 12.64 12.88 7.89
CA GLY A 118 12.58 12.99 6.43
C GLY A 118 13.09 11.75 5.68
N LEU A 119 13.29 10.62 6.37
CA LEU A 119 13.72 9.37 5.74
C LEU A 119 12.75 8.94 4.63
N LYS A 120 13.33 8.56 3.50
CA LYS A 120 12.58 8.07 2.33
C LYS A 120 12.85 6.59 2.13
N VAL A 121 11.80 5.84 1.79
CA VAL A 121 11.95 4.45 1.39
C VAL A 121 12.62 4.38 0.02
N VAL A 122 13.71 3.63 -0.07
CA VAL A 122 14.36 3.34 -1.36
C VAL A 122 13.55 2.23 -2.03
N LEU A 123 12.80 2.61 -3.06
CA LEU A 123 12.02 1.66 -3.85
C LEU A 123 12.91 1.02 -4.93
N LYS A 124 12.68 -0.25 -5.23
CA LYS A 124 13.31 -0.90 -6.39
C LYS A 124 12.99 -0.12 -7.65
N LYS A 125 13.99 0.13 -8.47
CA LYS A 125 13.82 0.77 -9.77
C LYS A 125 13.08 -0.18 -10.71
N ILE A 126 12.52 0.36 -11.78
CA ILE A 126 11.87 -0.46 -12.83
C ILE A 126 12.88 -1.36 -13.50
N SER A 127 14.10 -0.87 -13.73
CA SER A 127 15.23 -1.65 -14.25
C SER A 127 15.52 -2.94 -13.47
N ASP A 128 15.08 -3.01 -12.21
CA ASP A 128 15.28 -4.19 -11.36
C ASP A 128 14.17 -5.24 -11.52
N HIS A 129 13.16 -4.94 -12.35
CA HIS A 129 12.08 -5.88 -12.67
C HIS A 129 12.34 -6.52 -14.03
N PRO A 130 12.36 -7.86 -14.12
CA PRO A 130 12.57 -8.53 -15.39
C PRO A 130 11.42 -8.20 -16.36
N ILE A 131 11.79 -7.77 -17.56
CA ILE A 131 10.83 -7.58 -18.64
C ILE A 131 10.61 -8.95 -19.30
N PRO A 132 9.37 -9.47 -19.38
CA PRO A 132 9.09 -10.71 -20.10
C PRO A 132 9.58 -10.62 -21.55
N VAL A 133 10.17 -11.69 -22.05
CA VAL A 133 10.77 -11.73 -23.40
C VAL A 133 9.78 -11.28 -24.47
N GLU A 134 8.53 -11.76 -24.38
CA GLU A 134 7.46 -11.42 -25.33
C GLU A 134 7.14 -9.91 -25.34
N PHE A 135 7.27 -9.26 -24.19
CA PHE A 135 7.05 -7.80 -24.12
C PHE A 135 8.27 -7.03 -24.58
N GLN A 136 9.46 -7.53 -24.31
CA GLN A 136 10.70 -6.94 -24.81
C GLN A 136 10.75 -6.95 -26.35
N GLU A 137 10.42 -8.09 -26.97
CA GLU A 137 10.34 -8.23 -28.43
C GLU A 137 9.34 -7.23 -29.04
N LEU A 138 8.19 -7.02 -28.38
CA LEU A 138 7.21 -6.02 -28.81
C LEU A 138 7.76 -4.59 -28.72
N LEU A 139 8.42 -4.24 -27.59
CA LEU A 139 9.04 -2.92 -27.40
C LEU A 139 10.15 -2.65 -28.41
N ASP A 140 10.87 -3.69 -28.86
CA ASP A 140 11.93 -3.59 -29.83
C ASP A 140 11.42 -3.47 -31.27
N SER A 141 10.23 -4.03 -31.54
CA SER A 141 9.59 -4.01 -32.87
C SER A 141 8.65 -2.83 -33.10
N ASP A 142 8.09 -2.22 -32.04
CA ASP A 142 7.12 -1.13 -32.13
C ASP A 142 7.54 0.09 -31.29
N ALA A 143 8.09 1.09 -31.97
CA ALA A 143 8.56 2.33 -31.35
C ALA A 143 7.44 3.15 -30.69
N ALA A 144 6.20 3.05 -31.15
CA ALA A 144 5.08 3.78 -30.58
C ALA A 144 4.69 3.17 -29.23
N ILE A 145 4.59 1.85 -29.14
CA ILE A 145 4.33 1.14 -27.89
C ILE A 145 5.46 1.37 -26.89
N LYS A 146 6.72 1.31 -27.34
CA LYS A 146 7.89 1.60 -26.50
C LYS A 146 7.82 3.00 -25.90
N SER A 147 7.62 4.02 -26.72
CA SER A 147 7.53 5.41 -26.27
C SER A 147 6.36 5.62 -25.31
N ALA A 148 5.19 5.04 -25.59
CA ALA A 148 4.04 5.12 -24.73
C ALA A 148 4.29 4.45 -23.37
N PHE A 149 4.91 3.26 -23.35
CA PHE A 149 5.23 2.55 -22.12
C PHE A 149 6.27 3.31 -21.27
N GLU A 150 7.33 3.83 -21.89
CA GLU A 150 8.37 4.61 -21.22
C GLU A 150 7.83 5.93 -20.64
N SER A 151 6.78 6.49 -21.23
CA SER A 151 6.09 7.70 -20.76
C SER A 151 5.17 7.46 -19.54
N LEU A 152 4.84 6.20 -19.24
CA LEU A 152 4.06 5.86 -18.05
C LEU A 152 4.85 6.16 -16.77
N THR A 153 4.11 6.48 -15.70
CA THR A 153 4.76 6.58 -14.37
C THR A 153 5.42 5.27 -13.97
N PRO A 154 6.50 5.30 -13.17
CA PRO A 154 7.19 4.09 -12.72
C PRO A 154 6.28 3.04 -12.06
N GLY A 155 5.25 3.49 -11.34
CA GLY A 155 4.27 2.60 -10.73
C GLY A 155 3.40 1.87 -11.75
N ARG A 156 2.97 2.55 -12.82
CA ARG A 156 2.18 1.95 -13.92
C ARG A 156 3.00 0.95 -14.72
N GLN A 157 4.23 1.32 -15.10
CA GLN A 157 5.14 0.42 -15.80
C GLN A 157 5.36 -0.87 -14.98
N ARG A 158 5.68 -0.73 -13.69
CA ARG A 158 5.86 -1.87 -12.79
C ARG A 158 4.61 -2.76 -12.71
N ALA A 159 3.42 -2.17 -12.62
CA ALA A 159 2.17 -2.94 -12.57
C ALA A 159 1.99 -3.82 -13.81
N TYR A 160 2.29 -3.30 -15.01
CA TYR A 160 2.26 -4.08 -16.25
C TYR A 160 3.30 -5.20 -16.25
N LEU A 161 4.56 -4.92 -15.89
CA LEU A 161 5.61 -5.93 -15.86
C LEU A 161 5.28 -7.08 -14.91
N LEU A 162 4.76 -6.76 -13.73
CA LEU A 162 4.31 -7.78 -12.75
C LEU A 162 3.14 -8.59 -13.29
N PHE A 163 2.16 -7.96 -13.92
CA PHE A 163 1.00 -8.65 -14.49
C PHE A 163 1.39 -9.58 -15.64
N PHE A 164 2.28 -9.15 -16.52
CA PHE A 164 2.77 -10.00 -17.61
C PHE A 164 3.61 -11.14 -17.06
N GLY A 165 4.58 -10.85 -16.19
CA GLY A 165 5.50 -11.83 -15.62
C GLY A 165 4.86 -12.87 -14.71
N ALA A 166 3.71 -12.58 -14.10
CA ALA A 166 2.99 -13.53 -13.26
C ALA A 166 2.46 -14.75 -14.04
N ALA A 167 2.35 -14.69 -15.38
CA ALA A 167 1.90 -15.80 -16.18
C ALA A 167 3.06 -16.76 -16.52
N LYS A 168 2.90 -18.03 -16.18
CA LYS A 168 3.93 -19.08 -16.45
C LYS A 168 4.08 -19.38 -17.93
N GLN A 169 2.98 -19.38 -18.70
CA GLN A 169 2.97 -19.77 -20.12
C GLN A 169 3.11 -18.54 -21.02
N SER A 170 3.96 -18.61 -22.05
CA SER A 170 4.18 -17.58 -23.06
C SER A 170 2.88 -17.14 -23.73
N LYS A 171 2.03 -18.08 -24.16
CA LYS A 171 0.72 -17.77 -24.76
C LYS A 171 -0.15 -16.87 -23.86
N THR A 172 -0.12 -17.10 -22.54
CA THR A 172 -0.87 -16.29 -21.59
C THR A 172 -0.25 -14.89 -21.44
N ARG A 173 1.08 -14.79 -21.46
CA ARG A 173 1.77 -13.49 -21.42
C ARG A 173 1.44 -12.66 -22.66
N LEU A 174 1.53 -13.26 -23.85
CA LEU A 174 1.13 -12.59 -25.12
C LEU A 174 -0.30 -12.08 -25.07
N SER A 175 -1.26 -12.91 -24.68
CA SER A 175 -2.66 -12.48 -24.56
C SER A 175 -2.87 -11.34 -23.55
N ARG A 176 -2.13 -11.33 -22.44
CA ARG A 176 -2.17 -10.24 -21.47
C ARG A 176 -1.57 -8.95 -22.02
N ILE A 177 -0.45 -9.05 -22.73
CA ILE A 177 0.22 -7.93 -23.39
C ILE A 177 -0.71 -7.29 -24.41
N GLU A 178 -1.25 -8.08 -25.35
CA GLU A 178 -2.18 -7.63 -26.39
C GLU A 178 -3.37 -6.85 -25.81
N LYS A 179 -4.00 -7.39 -24.74
CA LYS A 179 -5.12 -6.73 -24.06
C LYS A 179 -4.76 -5.40 -23.40
N CYS A 180 -3.50 -5.22 -23.03
CA CYS A 180 -3.05 -4.00 -22.33
C CYS A 180 -2.51 -2.92 -23.27
N ILE A 181 -2.16 -3.25 -24.53
CA ILE A 181 -1.64 -2.27 -25.50
C ILE A 181 -2.52 -1.02 -25.63
N PRO A 182 -3.85 -1.12 -25.78
CA PRO A 182 -4.69 0.07 -25.91
C PRO A 182 -4.60 1.02 -24.71
N GLN A 183 -4.50 0.47 -23.50
CA GLN A 183 -4.36 1.28 -22.27
C GLN A 183 -2.97 1.93 -22.17
N ILE A 184 -1.92 1.19 -22.55
CA ILE A 184 -0.54 1.71 -22.58
C ILE A 184 -0.46 2.89 -23.53
N LEU A 185 -1.01 2.77 -24.76
CA LEU A 185 -0.96 3.80 -25.78
C LEU A 185 -1.67 5.10 -25.36
N ILE A 186 -2.70 5.02 -24.53
CA ILE A 186 -3.41 6.21 -24.00
C ILE A 186 -2.89 6.65 -22.63
N GLY A 187 -1.73 6.13 -22.18
CA GLY A 187 -1.04 6.53 -20.94
C GLY A 187 -1.74 6.09 -19.65
N LYS A 188 -2.63 5.09 -19.70
CA LYS A 188 -3.34 4.56 -18.52
C LYS A 188 -2.59 3.41 -17.83
N GLY A 189 -2.88 3.22 -16.55
CA GLY A 189 -2.46 2.05 -15.79
C GLY A 189 -3.42 0.87 -15.97
N ILE A 190 -3.00 -0.30 -15.49
CA ILE A 190 -3.77 -1.56 -15.66
C ILE A 190 -5.12 -1.55 -14.95
N ASN A 191 -5.29 -0.68 -13.94
CA ASN A 191 -6.50 -0.57 -13.11
C ASN A 191 -7.19 0.80 -13.23
N ASP A 192 -6.84 1.60 -14.22
CA ASP A 192 -7.42 2.94 -14.42
C ASP A 192 -8.75 2.88 -15.17
#